data_f7515b40c64a05d640267b4d52c7a5db
#
_entry.id   f7515b40c64a05d640267b4d52c7a5db
#
_cell.length_a   1.000
_cell.length_b   1.000
_cell.length_c   1.000
_cell.angle_alpha   90.00
_cell.angle_beta   90.00
_cell.angle_gamma   90.00
#
_symmetry.space_group_name_H-M   'P 1'
#
loop_
_entity.id
_entity.type
_entity.pdbx_description
1 polymer ?
#
loop_
_entity_poly.entity_id
_entity_poly.type
_entity_poly.pdbx_seq_one_letter_code
_entity_poly.pdbx_strand_id
1 'polypeptide(L)'
;MKLLFKQRFFSWFDSYNVYSLPDNADADSYELSDRDVRFVVEGQLALGHCFVINDSSGRELGRLEKRLFTLLPEYDIYIGSELYGTVEREFSLFTKSFNLDVRGWSISGDFLDWDYSIVDSSGSTVATIGKELLRLTDTYVLDIPDERDALCALMIAIAVDVERE
;
A
#
# COMPACT_ATOMS: atom_id res chain seq x y z
N MET A 1 4.10 -13.86 1.72
CA MET A 1 4.50 -13.06 0.52
C MET A 1 5.16 -11.77 0.99
N LYS A 2 6.30 -11.42 0.41
CA LYS A 2 6.94 -10.12 0.64
C LYS A 2 6.86 -9.29 -0.63
N LEU A 3 6.30 -8.09 -0.51
CA LEU A 3 6.28 -7.09 -1.59
C LEU A 3 7.31 -6.01 -1.29
N LEU A 4 8.09 -5.66 -2.31
CA LEU A 4 9.06 -4.57 -2.25
C LEU A 4 8.64 -3.43 -3.15
N PHE A 5 8.76 -2.22 -2.64
CA PHE A 5 8.61 -0.99 -3.42
C PHE A 5 9.59 0.08 -2.92
N LYS A 6 10.02 0.92 -3.84
CA LYS A 6 10.99 1.97 -3.50
C LYS A 6 10.29 3.13 -2.80
N GLN A 7 10.91 3.64 -1.74
CA GLN A 7 10.50 4.88 -1.11
C GLN A 7 10.53 6.03 -2.13
N ARG A 8 9.60 6.95 -2.02
CA ARG A 8 9.56 8.24 -2.70
C ARG A 8 8.57 8.35 -3.86
N PHE A 9 7.61 7.46 -4.02
CA PHE A 9 7.19 7.29 -5.40
C PHE A 9 5.73 7.08 -5.69
N PHE A 10 4.85 7.17 -4.72
CA PHE A 10 3.44 7.25 -5.09
C PHE A 10 3.08 8.70 -5.44
N SER A 11 3.69 9.20 -6.52
CA SER A 11 3.28 10.44 -7.15
C SER A 11 2.05 10.19 -8.01
N TRP A 12 1.14 11.15 -8.02
CA TRP A 12 -0.09 11.08 -8.81
C TRP A 12 0.13 11.01 -10.34
N PHE A 13 1.37 11.07 -10.79
CA PHE A 13 1.72 11.22 -12.21
C PHE A 13 2.58 10.09 -12.75
N ASP A 14 3.05 9.20 -11.89
CA ASP A 14 4.05 8.22 -12.27
C ASP A 14 3.52 6.79 -12.19
N SER A 15 4.24 5.87 -12.78
CA SER A 15 3.99 4.43 -12.72
C SER A 15 5.10 3.75 -11.92
N TYR A 16 4.73 2.80 -11.07
CA TYR A 16 5.66 2.10 -10.16
C TYR A 16 5.50 0.61 -10.25
N ASN A 17 6.62 -0.08 -10.23
CA ASN A 17 6.63 -1.52 -10.08
C ASN A 17 6.71 -1.90 -8.60
N VAL A 18 5.84 -2.81 -8.20
CA VAL A 18 5.86 -3.50 -6.92
C VAL A 18 6.30 -4.93 -7.16
N TYR A 19 7.41 -5.32 -6.54
CA TYR A 19 8.05 -6.60 -6.77
C TYR A 19 7.66 -7.59 -5.68
N SER A 20 7.50 -8.86 -6.04
CA SER A 20 7.36 -9.96 -5.10
C SER A 20 8.69 -10.66 -4.92
N LEU A 21 9.16 -10.75 -3.67
CA LEU A 21 10.32 -11.59 -3.37
C LEU A 21 9.90 -13.07 -3.28
N PRO A 22 10.70 -13.98 -3.84
CA PRO A 22 10.57 -15.41 -3.54
C PRO A 22 10.75 -15.67 -2.04
N ASP A 23 10.02 -16.64 -1.50
CA ASP A 23 9.99 -16.93 -0.05
C ASP A 23 11.36 -17.22 0.57
N ASN A 24 12.31 -17.71 -0.23
CA ASN A 24 13.67 -18.04 0.20
C ASN A 24 14.72 -17.00 -0.22
N ALA A 25 14.30 -15.87 -0.79
CA ALA A 25 15.22 -14.84 -1.22
C ALA A 25 15.61 -13.94 -0.03
N ASP A 26 16.91 -13.68 0.08
CA ASP A 26 17.44 -12.65 0.94
C ASP A 26 17.29 -11.30 0.23
N ALA A 27 16.50 -10.41 0.81
CA ALA A 27 16.20 -9.10 0.23
C ALA A 27 17.47 -8.26 -0.03
N ASP A 28 18.52 -8.47 0.77
CA ASP A 28 19.79 -7.73 0.64
C ASP A 28 20.65 -8.17 -0.55
N SER A 29 20.49 -9.39 -1.00
CA SER A 29 21.32 -9.99 -2.05
C SER A 29 20.57 -10.33 -3.34
N TYR A 30 19.22 -10.23 -3.31
CA TYR A 30 18.39 -10.58 -4.46
C TYR A 30 18.37 -9.47 -5.52
N GLU A 31 18.72 -9.81 -6.76
CA GLU A 31 18.59 -8.90 -7.90
C GLU A 31 17.17 -8.95 -8.46
N LEU A 32 16.41 -7.88 -8.23
CA LEU A 32 15.07 -7.71 -8.78
C LEU A 32 15.10 -7.62 -10.30
N SER A 33 14.20 -8.33 -10.94
CA SER A 33 14.01 -8.37 -12.39
C SER A 33 12.55 -8.11 -12.77
N ASP A 34 12.28 -7.88 -14.04
CA ASP A 34 10.90 -7.68 -14.54
C ASP A 34 10.00 -8.90 -14.30
N ARG A 35 10.58 -10.08 -14.08
CA ARG A 35 9.81 -11.30 -13.75
C ARG A 35 9.23 -11.29 -12.35
N ASP A 36 9.81 -10.48 -11.47
CA ASP A 36 9.42 -10.37 -10.07
C ASP A 36 8.35 -9.29 -9.87
N VAL A 37 7.98 -8.56 -10.94
CA VAL A 37 6.90 -7.55 -10.89
C VAL A 37 5.57 -8.24 -10.63
N ARG A 38 5.01 -7.95 -9.46
CA ARG A 38 3.71 -8.48 -9.03
C ARG A 38 2.57 -7.53 -9.36
N PHE A 39 2.78 -6.23 -9.12
CA PHE A 39 1.83 -5.18 -9.40
C PHE A 39 2.51 -4.01 -10.08
N VAL A 40 1.75 -3.32 -10.91
CA VAL A 40 2.10 -2.01 -11.47
C VAL A 40 1.08 -1.01 -10.95
N VAL A 41 1.54 0.00 -10.25
CA VAL A 41 0.71 1.07 -9.69
C VAL A 41 0.84 2.29 -10.59
N GLU A 42 -0.27 2.80 -11.08
CA GLU A 42 -0.32 3.95 -11.98
C GLU A 42 -1.13 5.08 -11.35
N GLY A 43 -0.49 6.22 -11.13
CA GLY A 43 -1.17 7.45 -10.73
C GLY A 43 -1.92 8.07 -11.91
N GLN A 44 -3.18 8.43 -11.71
CA GLN A 44 -4.02 9.05 -12.70
C GLN A 44 -4.67 10.33 -12.17
N LEU A 45 -4.62 11.38 -12.96
CA LEU A 45 -5.41 12.60 -12.75
C LEU A 45 -6.77 12.40 -13.40
N ALA A 46 -7.72 11.97 -12.58
CA ALA A 46 -9.15 12.03 -12.93
C ALA A 46 -9.81 13.26 -12.24
N LEU A 47 -11.11 13.29 -12.14
CA LEU A 47 -11.85 14.23 -11.26
C LEU A 47 -11.59 13.92 -9.77
N GLY A 48 -10.35 13.84 -9.38
CA GLY A 48 -9.81 13.38 -8.11
C GLY A 48 -8.55 12.55 -8.37
N HIS A 49 -7.71 12.40 -7.36
CA HIS A 49 -6.53 11.58 -7.46
C HIS A 49 -6.91 10.09 -7.39
N CYS A 50 -6.37 9.30 -8.29
CA CYS A 50 -6.64 7.87 -8.38
C CYS A 50 -5.33 7.12 -8.63
N PHE A 51 -5.16 5.97 -7.96
CA PHE A 51 -4.16 4.98 -8.32
C PHE A 51 -4.84 3.74 -8.86
N VAL A 52 -4.44 3.33 -10.04
CA VAL A 52 -4.86 2.07 -10.64
C VAL A 52 -3.80 1.02 -10.37
N ILE A 53 -4.20 -0.13 -9.88
CA ILE A 53 -3.29 -1.24 -9.60
C ILE A 53 -3.55 -2.33 -10.64
N ASN A 54 -2.54 -2.57 -11.47
CA ASN A 54 -2.55 -3.58 -12.52
C ASN A 54 -1.69 -4.79 -12.13
N ASP A 55 -1.99 -5.94 -12.69
CA ASP A 55 -1.05 -7.06 -12.71
C ASP A 55 0.07 -6.85 -13.75
N SER A 56 1.05 -7.74 -13.78
CA SER A 56 2.18 -7.68 -14.73
C SER A 56 1.77 -7.80 -16.20
N SER A 57 0.54 -8.22 -16.50
CA SER A 57 -0.01 -8.28 -17.87
C SER A 57 -0.74 -6.99 -18.27
N GLY A 58 -0.87 -6.02 -17.35
CA GLY A 58 -1.59 -4.77 -17.58
C GLY A 58 -3.09 -4.87 -17.30
N ARG A 59 -3.57 -5.95 -16.70
CA ARG A 59 -4.98 -6.09 -16.31
C ARG A 59 -5.21 -5.36 -14.99
N GLU A 60 -6.19 -4.47 -14.95
CA GLU A 60 -6.61 -3.79 -13.74
C GLU A 60 -7.16 -4.80 -12.71
N LEU A 61 -6.62 -4.75 -11.50
CA LEU A 61 -7.05 -5.54 -10.36
C LEU A 61 -7.88 -4.74 -9.36
N GLY A 62 -7.57 -3.45 -9.24
CA GLY A 62 -8.27 -2.56 -8.33
C GLY A 62 -7.84 -1.11 -8.47
N ARG A 63 -8.52 -0.25 -7.73
CA ARG A 63 -8.28 1.20 -7.71
C ARG A 63 -8.37 1.76 -6.30
N LEU A 64 -7.55 2.77 -6.05
CA LEU A 64 -7.59 3.60 -4.86
C LEU A 64 -7.99 5.02 -5.29
N GLU A 65 -9.18 5.46 -4.92
CA GLU A 65 -9.73 6.76 -5.33
C GLU A 65 -9.83 7.72 -4.15
N LYS A 66 -9.23 8.89 -4.25
CA LYS A 66 -9.38 9.94 -3.24
C LYS A 66 -10.74 10.59 -3.37
N ARG A 67 -11.53 10.60 -2.29
CA ARG A 67 -12.81 11.31 -2.26
C ARG A 67 -12.60 12.81 -2.33
N LEU A 68 -13.46 13.46 -3.11
CA LEU A 68 -13.52 14.91 -3.19
C LEU A 68 -14.44 15.47 -2.11
N PHE A 69 -14.13 16.70 -1.66
CA PHE A 69 -14.96 17.47 -0.73
C PHE A 69 -15.16 16.84 0.66
N THR A 70 -14.22 16.00 1.10
CA THR A 70 -14.14 15.50 2.47
C THR A 70 -13.35 16.48 3.35
N LEU A 71 -13.68 16.56 4.63
CA LEU A 71 -12.98 17.44 5.58
C LEU A 71 -11.55 16.94 5.83
N LEU A 72 -11.38 15.64 5.87
CA LEU A 72 -10.09 14.95 5.97
C LEU A 72 -9.91 14.05 4.75
N PRO A 73 -8.66 13.77 4.35
CA PRO A 73 -8.40 12.84 3.26
C PRO A 73 -9.04 11.48 3.50
N GLU A 74 -9.81 11.03 2.53
CA GLU A 74 -10.49 9.73 2.53
C GLU A 74 -10.31 9.07 1.18
N TYR A 75 -10.01 7.77 1.20
CA TYR A 75 -9.74 6.96 0.02
C TYR A 75 -10.68 5.77 -0.04
N ASP A 76 -11.32 5.58 -1.18
CA ASP A 76 -12.08 4.40 -1.50
C ASP A 76 -11.20 3.33 -2.14
N ILE A 77 -11.29 2.11 -1.62
CA ILE A 77 -10.62 0.93 -2.16
C ILE A 77 -11.62 0.16 -3.01
N TYR A 78 -11.34 0.03 -4.29
CA TYR A 78 -12.08 -0.83 -5.21
C TYR A 78 -11.27 -2.06 -5.57
N ILE A 79 -11.88 -3.24 -5.51
CA ILE A 79 -11.34 -4.49 -6.02
C ILE A 79 -12.24 -4.94 -7.16
N GLY A 80 -11.69 -5.01 -8.37
CA GLY A 80 -12.52 -5.06 -9.58
C GLY A 80 -13.40 -3.81 -9.66
N SER A 81 -14.73 -4.00 -9.74
CA SER A 81 -15.71 -2.90 -9.79
C SER A 81 -16.43 -2.65 -8.46
N GLU A 82 -16.09 -3.40 -7.40
CA GLU A 82 -16.79 -3.33 -6.11
C GLU A 82 -16.04 -2.48 -5.11
N LEU A 83 -16.77 -1.60 -4.39
CA LEU A 83 -16.22 -0.88 -3.24
C LEU A 83 -15.94 -1.89 -2.13
N TYR A 84 -14.67 -2.03 -1.78
CA TYR A 84 -14.20 -3.02 -0.81
C TYR A 84 -14.04 -2.43 0.59
N GLY A 85 -13.77 -1.13 0.67
CA GLY A 85 -13.63 -0.42 1.92
C GLY A 85 -13.05 0.98 1.75
N THR A 86 -12.74 1.62 2.87
CA THR A 86 -12.20 2.98 2.90
C THR A 86 -11.02 3.11 3.86
N VAL A 87 -10.14 4.05 3.53
CA VAL A 87 -9.06 4.54 4.40
C VAL A 87 -9.29 6.01 4.66
N GLU A 88 -9.47 6.40 5.90
CA GLU A 88 -9.70 7.77 6.32
C GLU A 88 -8.56 8.25 7.22
N ARG A 89 -8.04 9.45 6.95
CA ARG A 89 -7.12 10.11 7.87
C ARG A 89 -7.90 10.66 9.05
N GLU A 90 -7.49 10.31 10.27
CA GLU A 90 -8.09 10.86 11.47
C GLU A 90 -7.55 12.25 11.82
N PHE A 91 -8.39 13.07 12.44
CA PHE A 91 -7.93 14.33 12.99
C PHE A 91 -7.17 14.06 14.30
N SER A 92 -5.88 14.36 14.28
CA SER A 92 -5.04 14.31 15.47
C SER A 92 -4.10 15.52 15.51
N LEU A 93 -3.96 16.13 16.68
CA LEU A 93 -3.08 17.30 16.86
C LEU A 93 -1.60 16.92 16.95
N PHE A 94 -1.29 15.69 17.29
CA PHE A 94 0.07 15.28 17.63
C PHE A 94 0.61 14.11 16.79
N THR A 95 -0.28 13.30 16.25
CA THR A 95 0.11 12.11 15.46
C THR A 95 -0.78 11.98 14.24
N LYS A 96 -0.22 11.50 13.12
CA LYS A 96 -1.05 11.06 11.99
C LYS A 96 -1.63 9.70 12.36
N SER A 97 -2.94 9.54 12.27
CA SER A 97 -3.64 8.27 12.46
C SER A 97 -4.62 8.04 11.32
N PHE A 98 -4.94 6.79 11.08
CA PHE A 98 -5.84 6.36 10.01
C PHE A 98 -6.87 5.39 10.53
N ASN A 99 -8.11 5.60 10.10
CA ASN A 99 -9.20 4.67 10.34
C ASN A 99 -9.44 3.82 9.08
N LEU A 100 -9.63 2.52 9.28
CA LEU A 100 -9.95 1.59 8.20
C LEU A 100 -11.39 1.09 8.35
N ASP A 101 -12.19 1.28 7.32
CA ASP A 101 -13.44 0.54 7.13
C ASP A 101 -13.23 -0.54 6.06
N VAL A 102 -12.37 -1.50 6.41
CA VAL A 102 -11.97 -2.62 5.55
C VAL A 102 -11.98 -3.88 6.39
N ARG A 103 -12.95 -4.78 6.21
CA ARG A 103 -13.03 -6.11 6.85
C ARG A 103 -12.80 -6.15 8.37
N GLY A 104 -13.03 -5.04 9.08
CA GLY A 104 -12.72 -4.94 10.50
C GLY A 104 -11.22 -4.86 10.82
N TRP A 105 -10.39 -4.48 9.84
CA TRP A 105 -8.96 -4.27 10.03
C TRP A 105 -8.70 -2.93 10.70
N SER A 106 -7.56 -2.84 11.35
CA SER A 106 -7.04 -1.60 11.94
C SER A 106 -5.55 -1.47 11.68
N ILE A 107 -5.06 -0.22 11.75
CA ILE A 107 -3.63 0.06 11.62
C ILE A 107 -3.07 0.40 13.00
N SER A 108 -1.88 -0.11 13.32
CA SER A 108 -1.18 0.13 14.56
C SER A 108 0.32 0.26 14.32
N GLY A 109 0.96 1.25 14.94
CA GLY A 109 2.40 1.46 14.83
C GLY A 109 2.80 2.90 14.57
N ASP A 110 4.07 3.10 14.19
CA ASP A 110 4.62 4.42 13.86
C ASP A 110 4.60 4.67 12.35
N PHE A 111 3.65 5.49 11.93
CA PHE A 111 3.50 5.85 10.51
C PHE A 111 4.61 6.78 10.01
N LEU A 112 5.25 7.53 10.91
CA LEU A 112 6.28 8.49 10.53
C LEU A 112 7.57 7.77 10.15
N ASP A 113 7.87 6.67 10.84
CA ASP A 113 9.08 5.88 10.61
C ASP A 113 8.85 4.62 9.76
N TRP A 114 7.65 4.47 9.17
CA TRP A 114 7.31 3.28 8.36
C TRP A 114 7.44 1.97 9.14
N ASP A 115 7.01 1.96 10.36
CA ASP A 115 6.97 0.78 11.20
C ASP A 115 5.55 0.61 11.76
N TYR A 116 4.69 0.02 10.92
CA TYR A 116 3.31 -0.21 11.30
C TYR A 116 2.78 -1.55 10.79
N SER A 117 1.71 -2.00 11.40
CA SER A 117 1.05 -3.25 11.06
C SER A 117 -0.42 -3.03 10.78
N ILE A 118 -0.96 -3.82 9.88
CA ILE A 118 -2.39 -4.00 9.66
C ILE A 118 -2.79 -5.26 10.43
N VAL A 119 -3.78 -5.16 11.28
CA VAL A 119 -4.29 -6.29 12.08
C VAL A 119 -5.79 -6.45 11.85
N ASP A 120 -6.28 -7.67 11.93
CA ASP A 120 -7.71 -7.98 11.85
C ASP A 120 -8.41 -7.81 13.20
N SER A 121 -9.73 -8.02 13.23
CA SER A 121 -10.55 -7.91 14.44
C SER A 121 -10.22 -8.93 15.54
N SER A 122 -9.47 -9.98 15.22
CA SER A 122 -8.95 -10.94 16.20
C SER A 122 -7.60 -10.56 16.77
N GLY A 123 -6.96 -9.49 16.23
CA GLY A 123 -5.60 -9.08 16.54
C GLY A 123 -4.52 -9.83 15.77
N SER A 124 -4.90 -10.65 14.77
CA SER A 124 -3.94 -11.34 13.90
C SER A 124 -3.36 -10.38 12.88
N THR A 125 -2.07 -10.50 12.61
CA THR A 125 -1.37 -9.66 11.63
C THR A 125 -1.81 -10.02 10.21
N VAL A 126 -2.33 -9.02 9.50
CA VAL A 126 -2.67 -9.09 8.06
C VAL A 126 -1.48 -8.68 7.22
N ALA A 127 -0.78 -7.63 7.62
CA ALA A 127 0.43 -7.17 6.98
C ALA A 127 1.31 -6.38 7.95
N THR A 128 2.62 -6.40 7.72
CA THR A 128 3.57 -5.49 8.37
C THR A 128 4.28 -4.66 7.32
N ILE A 129 4.45 -3.37 7.58
CA ILE A 129 5.19 -2.46 6.74
C ILE A 129 6.44 -2.03 7.50
N GLY A 130 7.60 -2.29 6.92
CA GLY A 130 8.88 -1.91 7.48
C GLY A 130 9.80 -1.30 6.43
N LYS A 131 10.71 -0.43 6.90
CA LYS A 131 11.79 0.08 6.07
C LYS A 131 12.97 -0.88 6.18
N GLU A 132 13.26 -1.59 5.11
CA GLU A 132 14.54 -2.30 5.02
C GLU A 132 15.60 -1.34 4.46
N LEU A 133 16.67 -1.16 5.22
CA LEU A 133 17.85 -0.43 4.77
C LEU A 133 18.65 -1.33 3.81
N LEU A 134 18.11 -1.55 2.62
CA LEU A 134 18.87 -2.18 1.54
C LEU A 134 20.00 -1.22 1.13
N ARG A 135 21.19 -1.75 0.95
CA ARG A 135 22.47 -1.02 0.77
C ARG A 135 22.48 0.08 -0.30
N LEU A 136 21.49 0.15 -1.17
CA LEU A 136 21.54 1.03 -2.35
C LEU A 136 20.28 1.90 -2.55
N THR A 137 19.15 1.63 -1.88
CA THR A 137 17.92 2.44 -2.04
C THR A 137 17.02 2.29 -0.82
N ASP A 138 16.36 3.38 -0.44
CA ASP A 138 15.25 3.33 0.51
C ASP A 138 14.16 2.42 -0.07
N THR A 139 14.05 1.21 0.43
CA THR A 139 13.07 0.21 -0.01
C THR A 139 12.17 -0.15 1.16
N TYR A 140 10.88 -0.21 0.90
CA TYR A 140 9.90 -0.69 1.87
C TYR A 140 9.52 -2.11 1.57
N VAL A 141 9.32 -2.85 2.63
CA VAL A 141 8.85 -4.23 2.58
C VAL A 141 7.48 -4.29 3.22
N LEU A 142 6.53 -4.80 2.46
CA LEU A 142 5.21 -5.17 2.94
C LEU A 142 5.19 -6.70 3.06
N ASP A 143 5.25 -7.21 4.28
CA ASP A 143 5.18 -8.65 4.55
C ASP A 143 3.73 -9.05 4.85
N ILE A 144 3.22 -10.00 4.07
CA ILE A 144 1.81 -10.38 4.06
C ILE A 144 1.73 -11.90 4.24
N PRO A 145 1.24 -12.37 5.40
CA PRO A 145 1.10 -13.81 5.66
C PRO A 145 0.17 -14.54 4.68
N ASP A 146 -0.95 -13.90 4.30
CA ASP A 146 -1.91 -14.45 3.35
C ASP A 146 -1.91 -13.62 2.06
N GLU A 147 -1.42 -14.22 0.96
CA GLU A 147 -1.33 -13.52 -0.35
C GLU A 147 -2.69 -13.00 -0.87
N ARG A 148 -3.81 -13.54 -0.41
CA ARG A 148 -5.15 -13.04 -0.78
C ARG A 148 -5.39 -11.61 -0.31
N ASP A 149 -4.71 -11.18 0.72
CA ASP A 149 -4.82 -9.84 1.30
C ASP A 149 -3.84 -8.83 0.65
N ALA A 150 -2.95 -9.31 -0.23
CA ALA A 150 -1.84 -8.50 -0.77
C ALA A 150 -2.29 -7.24 -1.51
N LEU A 151 -3.31 -7.34 -2.37
CA LEU A 151 -3.81 -6.19 -3.13
C LEU A 151 -4.39 -5.12 -2.21
N CYS A 152 -5.22 -5.54 -1.25
CA CYS A 152 -5.85 -4.60 -0.31
C CYS A 152 -4.82 -3.98 0.63
N ALA A 153 -3.90 -4.76 1.18
CA ALA A 153 -2.84 -4.27 2.06
C ALA A 153 -1.91 -3.28 1.32
N LEU A 154 -1.60 -3.54 0.05
CA LEU A 154 -0.84 -2.61 -0.80
C LEU A 154 -1.59 -1.28 -0.97
N MET A 155 -2.88 -1.30 -1.28
CA MET A 155 -3.67 -0.07 -1.45
C MET A 155 -3.76 0.74 -0.15
N ILE A 156 -3.88 0.08 1.00
CA ILE A 156 -3.81 0.76 2.30
C ILE A 156 -2.43 1.41 2.50
N ALA A 157 -1.35 0.70 2.19
CA ALA A 157 0.00 1.24 2.30
C ALA A 157 0.21 2.46 1.40
N ILE A 158 -0.32 2.44 0.18
CA ILE A 158 -0.29 3.58 -0.75
C ILE A 158 -1.05 4.78 -0.16
N ALA A 159 -2.27 4.58 0.36
CA ALA A 159 -3.06 5.66 0.95
C ALA A 159 -2.35 6.32 2.14
N VAL A 160 -1.72 5.52 3.00
CA VAL A 160 -0.92 6.01 4.13
C VAL A 160 0.30 6.79 3.65
N ASP A 161 1.00 6.29 2.64
CA ASP A 161 2.20 6.93 2.09
C ASP A 161 1.92 8.31 1.52
N VAL A 162 0.91 8.40 0.67
CA VAL A 162 0.52 9.67 0.00
C VAL A 162 0.12 10.75 1.00
N GLU A 163 -0.43 10.39 2.15
CA GLU A 163 -0.85 11.36 3.18
C GLU A 163 0.24 11.66 4.21
N ARG A 164 1.41 11.05 4.09
CA ARG A 164 2.57 11.37 4.93
C ARG A 164 3.29 12.65 4.51
N GLU A 165 3.27 12.94 3.22
CA GLU A 165 3.84 14.18 2.67
C GLU A 165 2.96 15.38 3.02
#